data_a49ebc70d0215cab38d19220bf00e676
#
_entry.id   a49ebc70d0215cab38d19220bf00e676
#
_cell.length_a   1.000
_cell.length_b   1.000
_cell.length_c   1.000
_cell.angle_alpha   90.00
_cell.angle_beta   90.00
_cell.angle_gamma   90.00
#
_symmetry.space_group_name_H-M   'P 1'
#
loop_
_entity.id
_entity.type
_entity.pdbx_description
1 polymer ?
#
loop_
_entity_poly.entity_id
_entity_poly.type
_entity_poly.pdbx_seq_one_letter_code
_entity_poly.pdbx_strand_id
1 'polypeptide(L)'
;RIEIRITGFGGQGVVMCGYVVGRAYAIEAGHQATMIQSFGPEARGSSCSATLVLSEDEILYPYARRPHVLVAMSAEGSDMHRDGLKPKGILVYEKDLVPARLKKGQKSFGISSTRIAEGLGRTLVQNIVMLGFFAGATKVVPHEQMREAVAASVPPGTEELNLKAFEA
;
A
#
# COMPACT_ATOMS: atom_id res chain seq x y z
N ARG A 1 11.15 12.03 -6.58
CA ARG A 1 11.34 10.91 -5.63
C ARG A 1 10.21 10.90 -4.62
N ILE A 2 9.48 9.81 -4.56
CA ILE A 2 8.37 9.58 -3.63
C ILE A 2 8.70 8.35 -2.77
N GLU A 3 8.50 8.45 -1.47
CA GLU A 3 8.72 7.37 -0.52
C GLU A 3 7.36 6.92 0.04
N ILE A 4 7.09 5.62 -0.03
CA ILE A 4 5.84 5.03 0.43
C ILE A 4 6.18 3.90 1.40
N ARG A 5 5.45 3.82 2.50
CA ARG A 5 5.51 2.68 3.41
C ARG A 5 4.13 2.06 3.55
N ILE A 6 4.07 0.76 3.35
CA ILE A 6 2.85 -0.04 3.55
C ILE A 6 3.12 -0.95 4.75
N THR A 7 2.24 -0.95 5.71
CA THR A 7 2.40 -1.71 6.95
C THR A 7 1.12 -2.44 7.35
N GLY A 8 1.27 -3.57 7.99
CA GLY A 8 0.17 -4.41 8.46
C GLY A 8 0.69 -5.67 9.16
N PHE A 9 -0.18 -6.65 9.33
CA PHE A 9 0.20 -7.96 9.82
C PHE A 9 0.62 -8.90 8.70
N GLY A 10 1.42 -9.88 9.02
CA GLY A 10 1.67 -11.03 8.16
C GLY A 10 0.36 -11.70 7.74
N GLY A 11 0.19 -11.96 6.46
CA GLY A 11 -1.04 -12.50 5.88
C GLY A 11 -2.03 -11.46 5.35
N GLN A 12 -1.86 -10.16 5.62
CA GLN A 12 -2.69 -9.09 5.03
C GLN A 12 -2.28 -8.70 3.60
N GLY A 13 -1.25 -9.33 3.03
CA GLY A 13 -0.79 -9.03 1.68
C GLY A 13 0.00 -7.72 1.53
N VAL A 14 0.66 -7.27 2.59
CA VAL A 14 1.46 -6.03 2.62
C VAL A 14 2.55 -6.04 1.56
N VAL A 15 3.31 -7.13 1.48
CA VAL A 15 4.41 -7.28 0.50
C VAL A 15 3.87 -7.30 -0.93
N MET A 16 2.75 -7.97 -1.14
CA MET A 16 2.06 -7.98 -2.43
C MET A 16 1.62 -6.57 -2.86
N CYS A 17 1.07 -5.78 -1.94
CA CYS A 17 0.74 -4.38 -2.18
C CYS A 17 1.97 -3.59 -2.63
N GLY A 18 3.07 -3.72 -1.92
CA GLY A 18 4.34 -3.06 -2.28
C GLY A 18 4.83 -3.47 -3.65
N TYR A 19 4.80 -4.77 -3.95
CA TYR A 19 5.19 -5.29 -5.24
C TYR A 19 4.33 -4.72 -6.39
N VAL A 20 3.02 -4.68 -6.23
CA VAL A 20 2.09 -4.13 -7.24
C VAL A 20 2.35 -2.65 -7.50
N VAL A 21 2.52 -1.85 -6.45
CA VAL A 21 2.83 -0.42 -6.59
C VAL A 21 4.16 -0.21 -7.31
N GLY A 22 5.19 -0.95 -6.91
CA GLY A 22 6.51 -0.90 -7.54
C GLY A 22 6.47 -1.30 -9.01
N ARG A 23 5.77 -2.38 -9.32
CA ARG A 23 5.55 -2.84 -10.70
C ARG A 23 4.82 -1.80 -11.54
N ALA A 24 3.73 -1.24 -11.02
CA ALA A 24 2.95 -0.23 -11.73
C ALA A 24 3.81 1.00 -12.09
N TYR A 25 4.64 1.43 -11.18
CA TYR A 25 5.50 2.59 -11.39
C TYR A 25 6.70 2.28 -12.30
N ALA A 26 7.35 1.14 -12.11
CA ALA A 26 8.56 0.78 -12.86
C ALA A 26 8.27 0.19 -14.24
N ILE A 27 7.39 -0.79 -14.32
CA ILE A 27 7.14 -1.53 -15.56
C ILE A 27 6.08 -0.85 -16.40
N GLU A 28 4.91 -0.60 -15.82
CA GLU A 28 3.77 -0.06 -16.57
C GLU A 28 3.94 1.43 -16.89
N ALA A 29 4.56 2.21 -16.01
CA ALA A 29 4.82 3.64 -16.22
C ALA A 29 6.23 3.96 -16.73
N GLY A 30 7.14 3.00 -16.76
CA GLY A 30 8.48 3.15 -17.34
C GLY A 30 9.48 3.97 -16.50
N HIS A 31 9.32 3.98 -15.18
CA HIS A 31 10.18 4.71 -14.24
C HIS A 31 11.05 3.78 -13.38
N GLN A 32 11.55 4.28 -12.26
CA GLN A 32 12.40 3.52 -11.33
C GLN A 32 11.68 3.26 -10.02
N ALA A 33 11.80 2.04 -9.49
CA ALA A 33 11.25 1.68 -8.18
C ALA A 33 12.19 0.73 -7.44
N THR A 34 12.30 0.93 -6.13
CA THR A 34 12.95 -0.04 -5.23
C THR A 34 11.99 -0.39 -4.10
N MET A 35 12.10 -1.62 -3.59
CA MET A 35 11.29 -2.07 -2.47
C MET A 35 12.18 -2.79 -1.44
N ILE A 36 12.01 -2.45 -0.18
CA ILE A 36 12.62 -3.11 0.96
C ILE A 36 11.52 -3.65 1.86
N GLN A 37 11.63 -4.91 2.22
CA GLN A 37 10.71 -5.59 3.11
C GLN A 37 11.30 -5.67 4.52
N SER A 38 10.45 -5.55 5.53
CA SER A 38 10.80 -5.76 6.92
C SER A 38 9.73 -6.61 7.59
N PHE A 39 10.19 -7.63 8.31
CA PHE A 39 9.34 -8.54 9.06
C PHE A 39 9.67 -8.46 10.54
N GLY A 40 8.65 -8.58 11.40
CA GLY A 40 8.85 -8.77 12.84
C GLY A 40 9.46 -10.13 13.15
N PRO A 41 9.90 -10.35 14.42
CA PRO A 41 10.61 -11.55 14.82
C PRO A 41 9.79 -12.85 14.76
N GLU A 42 8.47 -12.75 14.67
CA GLU A 42 7.57 -13.90 14.60
C GLU A 42 7.12 -14.17 13.18
N ALA A 43 7.04 -15.44 12.79
CA ALA A 43 6.72 -15.85 11.43
C ALA A 43 5.26 -15.59 11.03
N ARG A 44 4.34 -15.46 11.99
CA ARG A 44 2.91 -15.16 11.76
C ARG A 44 2.38 -14.22 12.82
N GLY A 45 1.47 -13.31 12.41
CA GLY A 45 0.81 -12.37 13.33
C GLY A 45 1.69 -11.20 13.76
N SER A 46 2.95 -11.14 13.35
CA SER A 46 3.80 -9.99 13.61
C SER A 46 3.66 -8.91 12.55
N SER A 47 4.00 -7.70 12.94
CA SER A 47 4.03 -6.54 12.04
C SER A 47 5.00 -6.75 10.89
N CYS A 48 4.57 -6.43 9.68
CA CYS A 48 5.44 -6.39 8.51
C CYS A 48 5.27 -5.08 7.75
N SER A 49 6.28 -4.71 6.99
CA SER A 49 6.22 -3.52 6.15
C SER A 49 6.93 -3.70 4.82
N ALA A 50 6.43 -3.01 3.80
CA ALA A 50 7.08 -2.82 2.52
C ALA A 50 7.33 -1.31 2.34
N THR A 51 8.58 -0.95 2.08
CA THR A 51 8.98 0.43 1.89
C THR A 51 9.46 0.61 0.46
N LEU A 52 8.84 1.54 -0.26
CA LEU A 52 9.15 1.83 -1.66
C LEU A 52 9.76 3.21 -1.81
N VAL A 53 10.71 3.28 -2.72
CA VAL A 53 11.19 4.54 -3.29
C VAL A 53 10.85 4.51 -4.78
N LEU A 54 10.10 5.51 -5.23
CA LEU A 54 9.68 5.70 -6.60
C LEU A 54 10.34 6.97 -7.15
N SER A 55 10.91 6.91 -8.35
CA SER A 55 11.59 8.04 -8.96
C SER A 55 11.57 7.96 -10.50
N GLU A 56 11.49 9.11 -11.15
CA GLU A 56 11.71 9.21 -12.59
C GLU A 56 13.20 9.08 -12.92
N ASP A 57 14.06 9.47 -12.00
CA ASP A 57 15.52 9.40 -12.10
C ASP A 57 16.08 8.14 -11.43
N GLU A 58 17.35 7.85 -11.67
CA GLU A 58 18.07 6.75 -11.04
C GLU A 58 18.04 6.83 -9.51
N ILE A 59 17.74 5.71 -8.85
CA ILE A 59 17.66 5.61 -7.40
C ILE A 59 19.03 5.19 -6.85
N LEU A 60 19.83 6.15 -6.45
CA LEU A 60 21.15 5.90 -5.85
C LEU A 60 21.07 5.48 -4.37
N TYR A 61 19.96 5.79 -3.69
CA TYR A 61 19.74 5.45 -2.29
C TYR A 61 18.35 4.83 -2.11
N PRO A 62 18.28 3.51 -1.88
CA PRO A 62 17.01 2.78 -1.89
C PRO A 62 16.21 2.87 -0.60
N TYR A 63 16.76 3.47 0.45
CA TYR A 63 16.09 3.54 1.75
C TYR A 63 15.19 4.76 1.87
N ALA A 64 13.99 4.55 2.39
CA ALA A 64 13.08 5.61 2.77
C ALA A 64 13.21 5.89 4.27
N ARG A 65 13.50 7.12 4.63
CA ARG A 65 13.59 7.54 6.04
C ARG A 65 12.28 8.12 6.54
N ARG A 66 11.65 8.94 5.72
CA ARG A 66 10.41 9.65 6.05
C ARG A 66 9.45 9.56 4.87
N PRO A 67 8.49 8.62 4.89
CA PRO A 67 7.61 8.44 3.76
C PRO A 67 6.69 9.66 3.54
N HIS A 68 6.35 9.88 2.29
CA HIS A 68 5.32 10.83 1.86
C HIS A 68 3.92 10.23 2.08
N VAL A 69 3.81 8.91 1.94
CA VAL A 69 2.57 8.17 2.13
C VAL A 69 2.82 6.98 3.05
N LEU A 70 1.99 6.86 4.07
CA LEU A 70 1.90 5.68 4.92
C LEU A 70 0.57 4.99 4.66
N VAL A 71 0.62 3.73 4.23
CA VAL A 71 -0.57 2.88 4.09
C VAL A 71 -0.59 1.94 5.30
N ALA A 72 -1.57 2.13 6.19
CA ALA A 72 -1.68 1.37 7.42
C ALA A 72 -2.88 0.42 7.39
N MET A 73 -2.60 -0.87 7.41
CA MET A 73 -3.60 -1.94 7.40
C MET A 73 -3.82 -2.55 8.80
N SER A 74 -3.00 -2.18 9.78
CA SER A 74 -3.12 -2.59 11.18
C SER A 74 -2.81 -1.43 12.13
N ALA A 75 -3.41 -1.45 13.33
CA ALA A 75 -3.16 -0.45 14.36
C ALA A 75 -1.70 -0.47 14.82
N GLU A 76 -1.13 -1.64 15.04
CA GLU A 76 0.27 -1.81 15.45
C GLU A 76 1.23 -1.24 14.40
N GLY A 77 1.05 -1.58 13.13
CA GLY A 77 1.86 -1.04 12.05
C GLY A 77 1.75 0.48 11.94
N SER A 78 0.55 1.03 12.12
CA SER A 78 0.35 2.48 12.17
C SER A 78 1.12 3.12 13.33
N ASP A 79 1.02 2.56 14.52
CA ASP A 79 1.71 3.07 15.71
C ASP A 79 3.23 3.04 15.57
N MET A 80 3.77 2.00 14.94
CA MET A 80 5.21 1.88 14.69
C MET A 80 5.77 2.92 13.71
N HIS A 81 4.99 3.32 12.73
CA HIS A 81 5.49 4.07 11.58
C HIS A 81 4.94 5.48 11.41
N ARG A 82 3.83 5.83 12.04
CA ARG A 82 3.17 7.13 11.86
C ARG A 82 4.05 8.34 12.21
N ASP A 83 4.94 8.21 13.18
CA ASP A 83 5.82 9.30 13.59
C ASP A 83 6.87 9.64 12.55
N GLY A 84 7.21 8.69 11.67
CA GLY A 84 8.08 8.89 10.54
C GLY A 84 7.44 9.57 9.34
N LEU A 85 6.11 9.66 9.29
CA LEU A 85 5.40 10.30 8.18
C LEU A 85 5.80 11.78 8.06
N LYS A 86 6.02 12.25 6.84
CA LYS A 86 6.39 13.65 6.58
C LYS A 86 5.34 14.64 7.09
N PRO A 87 5.71 15.89 7.42
CA PRO A 87 4.78 16.91 7.94
C PRO A 87 3.59 17.22 7.02
N LYS A 88 3.75 17.03 5.70
CA LYS A 88 2.67 17.15 4.71
C LYS A 88 2.28 15.80 4.13
N GLY A 89 2.59 14.72 4.83
CA GLY A 89 2.35 13.36 4.38
C GLY A 89 0.89 12.96 4.42
N ILE A 90 0.62 11.84 3.77
CA ILE A 90 -0.73 11.27 3.64
C ILE A 90 -0.76 9.93 4.36
N LEU A 91 -1.74 9.75 5.24
CA LEU A 91 -2.11 8.48 5.84
C LEU A 91 -3.28 7.89 5.06
N VAL A 92 -3.08 6.72 4.47
CA VAL A 92 -4.15 5.88 3.89
C VAL A 92 -4.33 4.70 4.83
N TYR A 93 -5.53 4.43 5.31
CA TYR A 93 -5.69 3.47 6.40
C TYR A 93 -7.00 2.68 6.34
N GLU A 94 -6.97 1.47 6.91
CA GLU A 94 -8.15 0.67 7.20
C GLU A 94 -8.88 1.26 8.40
N LYS A 95 -9.98 1.95 8.16
CA LYS A 95 -10.64 2.77 9.19
C LYS A 95 -11.32 1.99 10.31
N ASP A 96 -11.61 0.71 10.08
CA ASP A 96 -12.21 -0.15 11.10
C ASP A 96 -11.18 -0.72 12.09
N LEU A 97 -9.88 -0.68 11.73
CA LEU A 97 -8.79 -1.25 12.52
C LEU A 97 -7.80 -0.21 13.02
N VAL A 98 -7.67 0.91 12.34
CA VAL A 98 -6.62 1.90 12.58
C VAL A 98 -7.23 3.23 13.00
N PRO A 99 -6.90 3.77 14.19
CA PRO A 99 -7.28 5.13 14.55
C PRO A 99 -6.49 6.16 13.73
N ALA A 100 -7.20 7.12 13.14
CA ALA A 100 -6.57 8.21 12.40
C ALA A 100 -5.99 9.24 13.38
N ARG A 101 -4.68 9.18 13.61
CA ARG A 101 -3.93 10.13 14.42
C ARG A 101 -2.97 10.89 13.54
N LEU A 102 -3.19 12.20 13.40
CA LEU A 102 -2.45 13.06 12.50
C LEU A 102 -1.72 14.17 13.26
N LYS A 103 -0.57 14.56 12.72
CA LYS A 103 0.12 15.81 13.06
C LYS A 103 -0.42 16.94 12.18
N LYS A 104 -0.24 18.18 12.62
CA LYS A 104 -0.66 19.37 11.87
C LYS A 104 -0.07 19.34 10.43
N GLY A 105 -0.92 19.54 9.44
CA GLY A 105 -0.54 19.57 8.03
C GLY A 105 -0.61 18.22 7.32
N GLN A 106 -0.76 17.11 8.03
CA GLN A 106 -0.96 15.78 7.43
C GLN A 106 -2.42 15.61 7.01
N LYS A 107 -2.63 14.73 6.01
CA LYS A 107 -3.96 14.34 5.52
C LYS A 107 -4.20 12.86 5.77
N SER A 108 -5.45 12.46 5.90
CA SER A 108 -5.81 11.05 5.99
C SER A 108 -6.98 10.70 5.10
N PHE A 109 -6.96 9.47 4.60
CA PHE A 109 -8.05 8.85 3.83
C PHE A 109 -8.26 7.44 4.37
N GLY A 110 -9.46 7.17 4.86
CA GLY A 110 -9.82 5.89 5.46
C GLY A 110 -10.84 5.12 4.62
N ILE A 111 -10.67 3.81 4.55
CA ILE A 111 -11.57 2.89 3.86
C ILE A 111 -11.83 1.66 4.72
N SER A 112 -13.04 1.10 4.65
CA SER A 112 -13.39 -0.20 5.23
C SER A 112 -13.06 -1.33 4.24
N SER A 113 -11.78 -1.53 3.95
CA SER A 113 -11.33 -2.48 2.91
C SER A 113 -11.74 -3.93 3.19
N THR A 114 -11.75 -4.33 4.46
CA THR A 114 -12.21 -5.67 4.86
C THR A 114 -13.70 -5.88 4.56
N ARG A 115 -14.55 -4.93 4.92
CA ARG A 115 -15.99 -5.01 4.65
C ARG A 115 -16.31 -5.01 3.16
N ILE A 116 -15.60 -4.23 2.38
CA ILE A 116 -15.77 -4.21 0.92
C ILE A 116 -15.37 -5.57 0.34
N ALA A 117 -14.24 -6.14 0.77
CA ALA A 117 -13.80 -7.45 0.33
C ALA A 117 -14.79 -8.56 0.72
N GLU A 118 -15.34 -8.54 1.93
CA GLU A 118 -16.41 -9.45 2.37
C GLU A 118 -17.63 -9.33 1.49
N GLY A 119 -18.04 -8.12 1.13
CA GLY A 119 -19.16 -7.86 0.20
C GLY A 119 -18.93 -8.44 -1.20
N LEU A 120 -17.69 -8.58 -1.63
CA LEU A 120 -17.28 -9.23 -2.88
C LEU A 120 -17.16 -10.77 -2.74
N GLY A 121 -17.41 -11.30 -1.55
CA GLY A 121 -17.42 -12.73 -1.27
C GLY A 121 -16.07 -13.33 -0.88
N ARG A 122 -15.00 -12.54 -0.80
CA ARG A 122 -13.65 -13.02 -0.42
C ARG A 122 -12.84 -11.98 0.34
N THR A 123 -12.58 -12.24 1.61
CA THR A 123 -11.73 -11.40 2.45
C THR A 123 -10.27 -11.30 1.96
N LEU A 124 -9.81 -12.30 1.22
CA LEU A 124 -8.45 -12.36 0.69
C LEU A 124 -8.10 -11.22 -0.28
N VAL A 125 -9.10 -10.54 -0.86
CA VAL A 125 -8.86 -9.41 -1.76
C VAL A 125 -8.84 -8.05 -1.06
N GLN A 126 -8.86 -8.02 0.26
CA GLN A 126 -8.80 -6.80 1.05
C GLN A 126 -7.60 -5.90 0.69
N ASN A 127 -6.45 -6.49 0.48
CA ASN A 127 -5.25 -5.76 0.07
C ASN A 127 -5.41 -5.08 -1.29
N ILE A 128 -6.11 -5.70 -2.22
CA ILE A 128 -6.38 -5.13 -3.56
C ILE A 128 -7.40 -3.99 -3.47
N VAL A 129 -8.42 -4.11 -2.61
CA VAL A 129 -9.33 -2.99 -2.30
C VAL A 129 -8.54 -1.80 -1.77
N MET A 130 -7.61 -2.03 -0.85
CA MET A 130 -6.72 -0.99 -0.31
C MET A 130 -5.86 -0.36 -1.42
N LEU A 131 -5.34 -1.14 -2.36
CA LEU A 131 -4.57 -0.62 -3.49
C LEU A 131 -5.39 0.28 -4.41
N GLY A 132 -6.63 -0.09 -4.71
CA GLY A 132 -7.53 0.74 -5.49
C GLY A 132 -7.79 2.09 -4.81
N PHE A 133 -8.06 2.03 -3.52
CA PHE A 133 -8.25 3.24 -2.71
C PHE A 133 -6.98 4.10 -2.62
N PHE A 134 -5.82 3.48 -2.42
CA PHE A 134 -4.53 4.17 -2.45
C PHE A 134 -4.31 4.91 -3.78
N ALA A 135 -4.56 4.25 -4.90
CA ALA A 135 -4.41 4.84 -6.22
C ALA A 135 -5.31 6.06 -6.40
N GLY A 136 -6.58 5.94 -6.02
CA GLY A 136 -7.56 7.03 -6.12
C GLY A 136 -7.26 8.20 -5.18
N ALA A 137 -6.89 7.92 -3.95
CA ALA A 137 -6.66 8.93 -2.91
C ALA A 137 -5.35 9.70 -3.10
N THR A 138 -4.29 9.03 -3.54
CA THR A 138 -2.94 9.63 -3.61
C THR A 138 -2.53 10.07 -5.00
N LYS A 139 -3.04 9.41 -6.03
CA LYS A 139 -2.67 9.64 -7.44
C LYS A 139 -1.16 9.56 -7.72
N VAL A 140 -0.42 8.85 -6.88
CA VAL A 140 1.02 8.65 -7.02
C VAL A 140 1.36 7.86 -8.28
N VAL A 141 0.54 6.86 -8.59
CA VAL A 141 0.60 6.08 -9.82
C VAL A 141 -0.74 6.23 -10.53
N PRO A 142 -0.76 6.46 -11.85
CA PRO A 142 -2.00 6.54 -12.60
C PRO A 142 -2.84 5.28 -12.46
N HIS A 143 -4.17 5.44 -12.46
CA HIS A 143 -5.13 4.35 -12.24
C HIS A 143 -4.93 3.18 -13.22
N GLU A 144 -4.75 3.47 -14.51
CA GLU A 144 -4.60 2.42 -15.53
C GLU A 144 -3.34 1.58 -15.31
N GLN A 145 -2.20 2.18 -14.97
CA GLN A 145 -0.98 1.45 -14.67
C GLN A 145 -1.11 0.59 -13.41
N MET A 146 -1.80 1.09 -12.39
CA MET A 146 -2.10 0.29 -11.20
C MET A 146 -3.02 -0.89 -11.54
N ARG A 147 -4.04 -0.67 -12.34
CA ARG A 147 -4.97 -1.70 -12.79
C ARG A 147 -4.25 -2.81 -13.58
N GLU A 148 -3.39 -2.44 -14.51
CA GLU A 148 -2.56 -3.37 -15.30
C GLU A 148 -1.62 -4.17 -14.39
N ALA A 149 -0.97 -3.52 -13.42
CA ALA A 149 -0.09 -4.18 -12.46
C ALA A 149 -0.85 -5.18 -11.57
N VAL A 150 -2.06 -4.86 -11.13
CA VAL A 150 -2.93 -5.79 -10.40
C VAL A 150 -3.23 -7.01 -11.25
N ALA A 151 -3.70 -6.84 -12.48
CA ALA A 151 -4.03 -7.94 -13.38
C ALA A 151 -2.84 -8.86 -13.64
N ALA A 152 -1.63 -8.29 -13.81
CA ALA A 152 -0.41 -9.02 -14.06
C ALA A 152 0.21 -9.71 -12.83
N SER A 153 -0.19 -9.32 -11.63
CA SER A 153 0.42 -9.75 -10.37
C SER A 153 -0.39 -10.77 -9.59
N VAL A 154 -1.67 -10.95 -9.92
CA VAL A 154 -2.55 -11.91 -9.25
C VAL A 154 -2.48 -13.29 -9.91
N PRO A 155 -2.83 -14.37 -9.18
CA PRO A 155 -2.82 -15.72 -9.75
C PRO A 155 -3.72 -15.84 -10.98
N PRO A 156 -3.32 -16.62 -11.99
CA PRO A 156 -4.15 -16.88 -13.17
C PRO A 156 -5.54 -17.41 -12.80
N GLY A 157 -6.57 -16.85 -13.43
CA GLY A 157 -7.97 -17.19 -13.16
C GLY A 157 -8.62 -16.37 -12.05
N THR A 158 -7.89 -15.49 -11.38
CA THR A 158 -8.42 -14.60 -10.33
C THR A 158 -8.48 -13.13 -10.73
N GLU A 159 -8.14 -12.81 -11.98
CA GLU A 159 -8.02 -11.44 -12.48
C GLU A 159 -9.33 -10.67 -12.34
N GLU A 160 -10.45 -11.28 -12.71
CA GLU A 160 -11.77 -10.64 -12.65
C GLU A 160 -12.13 -10.22 -11.23
N LEU A 161 -11.97 -11.11 -10.26
CA LEU A 161 -12.25 -10.84 -8.85
C LEU A 161 -11.34 -9.71 -8.31
N ASN A 162 -10.06 -9.80 -8.60
CA ASN A 162 -9.09 -8.80 -8.15
C ASN A 162 -9.30 -7.44 -8.78
N LEU A 163 -9.66 -7.39 -10.06
CA LEU A 163 -10.01 -6.12 -10.73
C LEU A 163 -11.29 -5.51 -10.16
N LYS A 164 -12.31 -6.32 -9.84
CA LYS A 164 -13.49 -5.83 -9.10
C LYS A 164 -13.12 -5.26 -7.75
N ALA A 165 -12.24 -5.92 -7.01
CA ALA A 165 -11.75 -5.44 -5.72
C ALA A 165 -10.99 -4.11 -5.85
N PHE A 166 -10.18 -3.98 -6.88
CA PHE A 166 -9.43 -2.76 -7.18
C PHE A 166 -10.35 -1.56 -7.50
N GLU A 167 -11.42 -1.80 -8.24
CA GLU A 167 -12.39 -0.76 -8.63
C GLU A 167 -13.44 -0.44 -7.56
N ALA A 168 -13.58 -1.29 -6.55
CA ALA A 168 -14.58 -1.11 -5.50
C ALA A 168 -14.24 0.02 -4.54
#